data_ed31fc146a5bfb5f17c19278aa5813b3
#
_entry.id   ed31fc146a5bfb5f17c19278aa5813b3
#
_cell.length_a   1.000
_cell.length_b   1.000
_cell.length_c   1.000
_cell.angle_alpha   90.00
_cell.angle_beta   90.00
_cell.angle_gamma   90.00
#
_symmetry.space_group_name_H-M   'P 1'
#
loop_
_entity.id
_entity.type
_entity.pdbx_description
1 polymer ?
#
loop_
_entity_poly.entity_id
_entity_poly.type
_entity_poly.pdbx_seq_one_letter_code
_entity_poly.pdbx_strand_id
1 'polypeptide(L)'
;MDTTEADENIKYTVLDNLLVDGKEPGSWGTFITRSEMYTQAAQMNGLISYLAIYIGFVLVVACAAILSIQQLSNVADGSRSYRVLAQIGCDDRQIRHSVMAQQAVFFLFPLAVGLAHSFVALKVIIELVSIFGNMSIGGTVGLTCAIFLAAYGGYFLVTYLMSAGMVQAAIATRYSE
;
A
#
# COMPACT_ATOMS: atom_id res chain seq x y z
N MET A 1 23.83 -23.31 21.45
CA MET A 1 22.83 -24.20 22.05
C MET A 1 21.48 -23.57 21.68
N ASP A 2 20.76 -24.26 20.83
CA ASP A 2 19.53 -23.72 20.26
C ASP A 2 18.45 -23.65 21.35
N THR A 3 17.79 -22.54 21.51
CA THR A 3 16.77 -22.35 22.56
C THR A 3 15.60 -23.32 22.39
N THR A 4 15.36 -23.80 21.19
CA THR A 4 14.34 -24.79 20.85
C THR A 4 14.64 -26.17 21.46
N GLU A 5 15.90 -26.64 21.40
CA GLU A 5 16.30 -27.90 22.01
C GLU A 5 16.24 -27.86 23.55
N ALA A 6 16.55 -26.69 24.14
CA ALA A 6 16.46 -26.53 25.60
C ALA A 6 15.00 -26.58 26.08
N ASP A 7 14.07 -25.97 25.33
CA ASP A 7 12.65 -25.96 25.67
C ASP A 7 11.99 -27.34 25.49
N GLU A 8 12.39 -28.10 24.45
CA GLU A 8 11.93 -29.48 24.27
C GLU A 8 12.43 -30.39 25.40
N ASN A 9 13.69 -30.28 25.80
CA ASN A 9 14.25 -31.06 26.91
C ASN A 9 13.54 -30.77 28.24
N ILE A 10 13.19 -29.52 28.52
CA ILE A 10 12.40 -29.12 29.69
C ILE A 10 11.03 -29.77 29.64
N LYS A 11 10.37 -29.75 28.48
CA LYS A 11 9.05 -30.39 28.29
C LYS A 11 9.07 -31.89 28.57
N TYR A 12 10.05 -32.58 27.99
CA TYR A 12 10.21 -34.02 28.23
C TYR A 12 10.57 -34.35 29.70
N THR A 13 11.41 -33.55 30.34
CA THR A 13 11.78 -33.74 31.75
C THR A 13 10.60 -33.51 32.67
N VAL A 14 9.76 -32.49 32.40
CA VAL A 14 8.55 -32.24 33.19
C VAL A 14 7.50 -33.34 32.98
N LEU A 15 7.30 -33.80 31.76
CA LEU A 15 6.40 -34.92 31.47
C LEU A 15 6.88 -36.22 32.12
N ASP A 16 8.18 -36.53 32.08
CA ASP A 16 8.76 -37.74 32.69
C ASP A 16 8.61 -37.71 34.21
N ASN A 17 8.84 -36.57 34.85
CA ASN A 17 8.62 -36.40 36.28
C ASN A 17 7.15 -36.50 36.71
N LEU A 18 6.20 -36.13 35.84
CA LEU A 18 4.78 -36.30 36.07
C LEU A 18 4.30 -37.72 35.87
N LEU A 19 4.95 -38.48 34.96
CA LEU A 19 4.65 -39.88 34.69
C LEU A 19 5.20 -40.81 35.78
N VAL A 20 6.28 -40.44 36.50
CA VAL A 20 6.89 -41.21 37.61
C VAL A 20 5.91 -41.36 38.80
N ASP A 21 4.94 -40.48 38.94
CA ASP A 21 3.96 -40.53 40.06
C ASP A 21 2.74 -41.43 39.75
N GLY A 22 2.78 -42.21 38.64
CA GLY A 22 1.81 -43.27 38.31
C GLY A 22 0.39 -42.77 38.02
N LYS A 23 0.19 -41.50 37.86
CA LYS A 23 -1.06 -40.90 37.40
C LYS A 23 -0.96 -40.57 35.91
N GLU A 24 -1.78 -41.27 35.11
CA GLU A 24 -2.09 -40.75 33.78
C GLU A 24 -2.34 -39.25 33.86
N PRO A 25 -1.75 -38.43 33.00
CA PRO A 25 -2.04 -37.01 32.98
C PRO A 25 -3.49 -36.82 32.57
N GLY A 26 -4.36 -36.90 33.58
CA GLY A 26 -5.75 -36.56 33.41
C GLY A 26 -5.80 -35.10 32.98
N SER A 27 -6.43 -34.84 31.85
CA SER A 27 -6.84 -33.59 31.20
C SER A 27 -6.33 -32.24 31.74
N TRP A 28 -5.11 -32.20 32.26
CA TRP A 28 -4.42 -31.01 32.75
C TRP A 28 -3.85 -30.31 31.52
N GLY A 29 -4.50 -29.32 31.08
CA GLY A 29 -4.16 -28.34 30.07
C GLY A 29 -2.94 -28.62 29.20
N THR A 30 -3.05 -28.43 27.93
CA THR A 30 -1.93 -28.49 26.96
C THR A 30 -0.79 -27.60 27.44
N PHE A 31 0.34 -28.16 27.83
CA PHE A 31 1.54 -27.41 28.13
C PHE A 31 2.10 -26.84 26.83
N ILE A 32 1.99 -25.53 26.66
CA ILE A 32 2.55 -24.83 25.53
C ILE A 32 3.91 -24.28 25.98
N THR A 33 4.98 -24.68 25.31
CA THR A 33 6.31 -24.11 25.56
C THR A 33 6.40 -22.69 25.04
N ARG A 34 7.31 -21.91 25.60
CA ARG A 34 7.55 -20.54 25.15
C ARG A 34 7.93 -20.47 23.67
N SER A 35 8.75 -21.41 23.19
CA SER A 35 9.13 -21.51 21.78
C SER A 35 7.93 -21.82 20.87
N GLU A 36 7.03 -22.72 21.29
CA GLU A 36 5.80 -23.02 20.55
C GLU A 36 4.89 -21.79 20.44
N MET A 37 4.75 -21.03 21.52
CA MET A 37 3.99 -19.76 21.49
C MET A 37 4.59 -18.74 20.51
N TYR A 38 5.94 -18.58 20.52
CA TYR A 38 6.59 -17.68 19.58
C TYR A 38 6.44 -18.15 18.13
N THR A 39 6.58 -19.44 17.87
CA THR A 39 6.43 -20.01 16.53
C THR A 39 4.99 -19.86 16.03
N GLN A 40 4.01 -20.12 16.88
CA GLN A 40 2.60 -19.95 16.53
C GLN A 40 2.24 -18.47 16.29
N ALA A 41 2.74 -17.57 17.12
CA ALA A 41 2.54 -16.13 16.94
C ALA A 41 3.21 -15.64 15.64
N ALA A 42 4.42 -16.12 15.31
CA ALA A 42 5.11 -15.78 14.08
C ALA A 42 4.35 -16.28 12.83
N GLN A 43 3.82 -17.49 12.88
CA GLN A 43 3.01 -18.06 11.79
C GLN A 43 1.72 -17.26 11.58
N MET A 44 1.00 -16.91 12.66
CA MET A 44 -0.21 -16.08 12.58
C MET A 44 0.10 -14.70 12.02
N ASN A 45 1.16 -14.05 12.49
CA ASN A 45 1.61 -12.77 11.96
C ASN A 45 1.99 -12.85 10.49
N GLY A 46 2.64 -13.94 10.07
CA GLY A 46 2.97 -14.21 8.67
C GLY A 46 1.73 -14.30 7.79
N LEU A 47 0.72 -15.05 8.20
CA LEU A 47 -0.55 -15.18 7.47
C LEU A 47 -1.30 -13.84 7.36
N ILE A 48 -1.39 -13.10 8.46
CA ILE A 48 -2.06 -11.79 8.47
C ILE A 48 -1.33 -10.81 7.55
N SER A 49 0.00 -10.78 7.62
CA SER A 49 0.83 -9.93 6.76
C SER A 49 0.67 -10.28 5.29
N TYR A 50 0.67 -11.57 4.95
CA TYR A 50 0.44 -12.04 3.58
C TYR A 50 -0.92 -11.59 3.06
N LEU A 51 -1.99 -11.79 3.83
CA LEU A 51 -3.33 -11.37 3.45
C LEU A 51 -3.43 -9.86 3.28
N ALA A 52 -2.82 -9.09 4.19
CA ALA A 52 -2.81 -7.62 4.11
C ALA A 52 -2.09 -7.12 2.85
N ILE A 53 -0.92 -7.69 2.52
CA ILE A 53 -0.17 -7.35 1.31
C ILE A 53 -0.97 -7.73 0.06
N TYR A 54 -1.58 -8.93 0.04
CA TYR A 54 -2.39 -9.39 -1.10
C TYR A 54 -3.58 -8.48 -1.35
N ILE A 55 -4.37 -8.18 -0.32
CA ILE A 55 -5.54 -7.28 -0.43
C ILE A 55 -5.08 -5.87 -0.84
N GLY A 56 -4.00 -5.36 -0.24
CA GLY A 56 -3.42 -4.07 -0.61
C GLY A 56 -3.02 -4.01 -2.07
N PHE A 57 -2.37 -5.06 -2.58
CA PHE A 57 -1.98 -5.16 -3.99
C PHE A 57 -3.20 -5.15 -4.93
N VAL A 58 -4.22 -5.95 -4.63
CA VAL A 58 -5.47 -6.00 -5.41
C VAL A 58 -6.14 -4.62 -5.44
N LEU A 59 -6.22 -3.94 -4.29
CA LEU A 59 -6.79 -2.60 -4.20
C LEU A 59 -5.99 -1.58 -5.03
N VAL A 60 -4.66 -1.61 -4.99
CA VAL A 60 -3.81 -0.72 -5.79
C VAL A 60 -4.05 -0.93 -7.27
N VAL A 61 -4.11 -2.18 -7.75
CA VAL A 61 -4.40 -2.50 -9.16
C VAL A 61 -5.79 -2.01 -9.56
N ALA A 62 -6.81 -2.23 -8.74
CA ALA A 62 -8.17 -1.75 -8.98
C ALA A 62 -8.22 -0.22 -9.05
N CYS A 63 -7.59 0.48 -8.11
CA CYS A 63 -7.50 1.94 -8.13
C CYS A 63 -6.79 2.47 -9.37
N ALA A 64 -5.67 1.85 -9.77
CA ALA A 64 -4.94 2.22 -10.97
C ALA A 64 -5.80 2.05 -12.23
N ALA A 65 -6.57 0.95 -12.34
CA ALA A 65 -7.49 0.74 -13.44
C ALA A 65 -8.60 1.81 -13.50
N ILE A 66 -9.23 2.11 -12.37
CA ILE A 66 -10.27 3.14 -12.28
C ILE A 66 -9.72 4.52 -12.66
N LEU A 67 -8.56 4.90 -12.10
CA LEU A 67 -7.93 6.17 -12.42
C LEU A 67 -7.56 6.25 -13.91
N SER A 68 -7.08 5.17 -14.52
CA SER A 68 -6.75 5.13 -15.95
C SER A 68 -7.97 5.36 -16.83
N ILE A 69 -9.12 4.74 -16.51
CA ILE A 69 -10.37 4.93 -17.24
C ILE A 69 -10.87 6.36 -17.08
N GLN A 70 -10.85 6.91 -15.87
CA GLN A 70 -11.25 8.30 -15.61
C GLN A 70 -10.38 9.30 -16.38
N GLN A 71 -9.06 9.07 -16.41
CA GLN A 71 -8.14 9.92 -17.15
C GLN A 71 -8.42 9.90 -18.66
N LEU A 72 -8.63 8.70 -19.22
CA LEU A 72 -8.94 8.55 -20.62
C LEU A 72 -10.26 9.25 -21.00
N SER A 73 -11.30 9.12 -20.18
CA SER A 73 -12.57 9.81 -20.35
C SER A 73 -12.40 11.32 -20.28
N ASN A 74 -11.69 11.84 -19.27
CA ASN A 74 -11.44 13.27 -19.10
C ASN A 74 -10.69 13.89 -20.28
N VAL A 75 -9.70 13.17 -20.83
CA VAL A 75 -8.95 13.65 -22.01
C VAL A 75 -9.82 13.60 -23.27
N ALA A 76 -10.63 12.56 -23.44
CA ALA A 76 -11.54 12.44 -24.58
C ALA A 76 -12.58 13.58 -24.56
N ASP A 77 -13.20 13.85 -23.42
CA ASP A 77 -14.19 14.93 -23.25
C ASP A 77 -13.54 16.32 -23.36
N GLY A 78 -12.33 16.48 -22.83
CA GLY A 78 -11.56 17.72 -22.89
C GLY A 78 -11.01 18.04 -24.28
N SER A 79 -10.80 17.05 -25.15
CA SER A 79 -10.19 17.23 -26.47
C SER A 79 -10.94 18.22 -27.35
N ARG A 80 -12.27 18.21 -27.28
CA ARG A 80 -13.13 19.14 -27.99
C ARG A 80 -12.97 20.59 -27.49
N SER A 81 -12.89 20.76 -26.17
CA SER A 81 -12.69 22.09 -25.57
C SER A 81 -11.30 22.64 -25.89
N TYR A 82 -10.26 21.80 -25.90
CA TYR A 82 -8.91 22.22 -26.27
C TYR A 82 -8.80 22.60 -27.74
N ARG A 83 -9.54 21.92 -28.62
CA ARG A 83 -9.63 22.29 -30.04
C ARG A 83 -10.27 23.70 -30.22
N VAL A 84 -11.33 24.01 -29.48
CA VAL A 84 -11.96 25.33 -29.48
C VAL A 84 -10.99 26.40 -28.96
N LEU A 85 -10.27 26.14 -27.86
CA LEU A 85 -9.27 27.05 -27.31
C LEU A 85 -8.15 27.33 -28.35
N ALA A 86 -7.68 26.33 -29.06
CA ALA A 86 -6.70 26.48 -30.13
C ALA A 86 -7.26 27.31 -31.31
N GLN A 87 -8.55 27.19 -31.63
CA GLN A 87 -9.20 27.98 -32.68
C GLN A 87 -9.32 29.45 -32.33
N ILE A 88 -9.49 29.81 -31.05
CA ILE A 88 -9.56 31.18 -30.55
C ILE A 88 -8.15 31.84 -30.46
N GLY A 89 -7.07 31.08 -30.70
CA GLY A 89 -5.72 31.64 -30.76
C GLY A 89 -4.95 31.50 -29.43
N CYS A 90 -5.43 30.64 -28.50
CA CYS A 90 -4.65 30.33 -27.30
C CYS A 90 -3.31 29.65 -27.64
N ASP A 91 -2.25 30.05 -26.97
CA ASP A 91 -0.92 29.50 -27.12
C ASP A 91 -0.88 28.04 -26.61
N ASP A 92 -0.19 27.15 -27.34
CA ASP A 92 -0.02 25.74 -27.00
C ASP A 92 0.57 25.52 -25.60
N ARG A 93 1.34 26.48 -25.11
CA ARG A 93 1.88 26.47 -23.75
C ARG A 93 0.79 26.67 -22.69
N GLN A 94 -0.17 27.54 -22.95
CA GLN A 94 -1.28 27.79 -22.04
C GLN A 94 -2.23 26.59 -21.99
N ILE A 95 -2.48 25.95 -23.13
CA ILE A 95 -3.30 24.72 -23.18
C ILE A 95 -2.64 23.61 -22.39
N ARG A 96 -1.35 23.38 -22.57
CA ARG A 96 -0.61 22.36 -21.80
C ARG A 96 -0.60 22.63 -20.30
N HIS A 97 -0.43 23.89 -19.90
CA HIS A 97 -0.48 24.26 -18.49
C HIS A 97 -1.86 24.01 -17.87
N SER A 98 -2.93 24.27 -18.61
CA SER A 98 -4.30 23.98 -18.17
C SER A 98 -4.54 22.47 -18.00
N VAL A 99 -4.09 21.65 -18.95
CA VAL A 99 -4.15 20.18 -18.87
C VAL A 99 -3.38 19.67 -17.63
N MET A 100 -2.17 20.19 -17.41
CA MET A 100 -1.36 19.82 -16.26
C MET A 100 -2.02 20.21 -14.94
N ALA A 101 -2.57 21.41 -14.84
CA ALA A 101 -3.25 21.87 -13.64
C ALA A 101 -4.50 21.03 -13.33
N GLN A 102 -5.31 20.73 -14.35
CA GLN A 102 -6.47 19.87 -14.21
C GLN A 102 -6.08 18.48 -13.73
N GLN A 103 -5.07 17.87 -14.35
CA GLN A 103 -4.58 16.55 -13.98
C GLN A 103 -3.99 16.53 -12.58
N ALA A 104 -3.24 17.56 -12.20
CA ALA A 104 -2.68 17.68 -10.86
C ALA A 104 -3.76 17.68 -9.79
N VAL A 105 -4.87 18.38 -10.00
CA VAL A 105 -6.00 18.39 -9.05
C VAL A 105 -6.58 16.99 -8.89
N PHE A 106 -6.83 16.28 -9.99
CA PHE A 106 -7.39 14.91 -9.93
C PHE A 106 -6.46 13.90 -9.27
N PHE A 107 -5.14 14.12 -9.32
CA PHE A 107 -4.17 13.24 -8.66
C PHE A 107 -3.87 13.68 -7.22
N LEU A 108 -3.69 14.96 -6.97
CA LEU A 108 -3.31 15.47 -5.65
C LEU A 108 -4.42 15.32 -4.62
N PHE A 109 -5.68 15.49 -5.04
CA PHE A 109 -6.81 15.43 -4.11
C PHE A 109 -6.98 14.05 -3.48
N PRO A 110 -7.06 12.92 -4.24
CA PRO A 110 -7.14 11.59 -3.65
C PRO A 110 -5.89 11.23 -2.84
N LEU A 111 -4.72 11.66 -3.30
CA LEU A 111 -3.46 11.44 -2.59
C LEU A 111 -3.45 12.13 -1.23
N ALA A 112 -3.88 13.40 -1.17
CA ALA A 112 -3.93 14.16 0.07
C ALA A 112 -4.89 13.52 1.09
N VAL A 113 -6.09 13.11 0.63
CA VAL A 113 -7.07 12.41 1.47
C VAL A 113 -6.52 11.06 1.94
N GLY A 114 -5.91 10.28 1.05
CA GLY A 114 -5.30 9.00 1.38
C GLY A 114 -4.15 9.12 2.39
N LEU A 115 -3.27 10.11 2.22
CA LEU A 115 -2.18 10.39 3.15
C LEU A 115 -2.69 10.84 4.52
N ALA A 116 -3.70 11.71 4.55
CA ALA A 116 -4.32 12.14 5.80
C ALA A 116 -4.94 10.96 6.55
N HIS A 117 -5.69 10.11 5.86
CA HIS A 117 -6.27 8.90 6.44
C HIS A 117 -5.20 7.92 6.93
N SER A 118 -4.16 7.67 6.13
CA SER A 118 -3.03 6.81 6.49
C SER A 118 -2.27 7.34 7.70
N PHE A 119 -2.10 8.65 7.83
CA PHE A 119 -1.45 9.26 8.99
C PHE A 119 -2.23 9.02 10.28
N VAL A 120 -3.56 9.15 10.25
CA VAL A 120 -4.42 8.85 11.40
C VAL A 120 -4.36 7.37 11.75
N ALA A 121 -4.47 6.48 10.76
CA ALA A 121 -4.39 5.04 10.96
C ALA A 121 -3.04 4.61 11.56
N LEU A 122 -1.93 5.15 11.04
CA LEU A 122 -0.59 4.89 11.58
C LEU A 122 -0.45 5.33 13.03
N LYS A 123 -1.01 6.49 13.40
CA LYS A 123 -0.99 6.97 14.78
C LYS A 123 -1.66 5.99 15.74
N VAL A 124 -2.84 5.49 15.36
CA VAL A 124 -3.60 4.49 16.14
C VAL A 124 -2.82 3.17 16.24
N ILE A 125 -2.23 2.69 15.14
CA ILE A 125 -1.44 1.45 15.12
C ILE A 125 -0.20 1.57 16.01
N ILE A 126 0.52 2.69 15.93
CA ILE A 126 1.72 2.92 16.75
C ILE A 126 1.35 2.94 18.24
N GLU A 127 0.26 3.59 18.60
CA GLU A 127 -0.23 3.62 19.98
C GLU A 127 -0.61 2.22 20.47
N LEU A 128 -1.29 1.42 19.64
CA LEU A 128 -1.65 0.05 19.97
C LEU A 128 -0.41 -0.85 20.14
N VAL A 129 0.57 -0.72 19.24
CA VAL A 129 1.81 -1.52 19.30
C VAL A 129 2.70 -1.12 20.46
N SER A 130 2.67 0.15 20.89
CA SER A 130 3.46 0.64 22.03
C SER A 130 3.08 -0.05 23.36
N ILE A 131 1.86 -0.61 23.46
CA ILE A 131 1.42 -1.41 24.61
C ILE A 131 2.22 -2.71 24.72
N PHE A 132 2.67 -3.26 23.58
CA PHE A 132 3.41 -4.53 23.53
C PHE A 132 4.94 -4.36 23.56
N GLY A 133 5.46 -3.14 23.50
CA GLY A 133 6.88 -2.83 23.58
C GLY A 133 7.32 -1.70 22.65
N ASN A 134 8.47 -1.10 22.94
CA ASN A 134 9.05 -0.02 22.12
C ASN A 134 9.66 -0.61 20.83
N MET A 135 8.87 -0.75 19.78
CA MET A 135 9.36 -1.12 18.46
C MET A 135 9.64 0.15 17.63
N SER A 136 10.87 0.29 17.14
CA SER A 136 11.25 1.38 16.22
C SER A 136 10.69 1.12 14.82
N ILE A 137 9.43 1.50 14.58
CA ILE A 137 8.72 1.29 13.31
C ILE A 137 8.99 2.44 12.31
N GLY A 138 9.53 3.58 12.80
CA GLY A 138 9.65 4.81 12.01
C GLY A 138 10.44 4.67 10.71
N GLY A 139 11.53 3.90 10.71
CA GLY A 139 12.33 3.67 9.51
C GLY A 139 11.59 2.90 8.42
N THR A 140 10.88 1.84 8.81
CA THR A 140 10.10 1.01 7.87
C THR A 140 8.93 1.80 7.28
N VAL A 141 8.22 2.57 8.09
CA VAL A 141 7.13 3.45 7.64
C VAL A 141 7.66 4.49 6.67
N GLY A 142 8.79 5.14 6.98
CA GLY A 142 9.40 6.15 6.09
C GLY A 142 9.81 5.56 4.74
N LEU A 143 10.43 4.39 4.72
CA LEU A 143 10.78 3.69 3.48
C LEU A 143 9.56 3.34 2.64
N THR A 144 8.52 2.79 3.28
CA THR A 144 7.27 2.43 2.59
C THR A 144 6.58 3.65 1.99
N CYS A 145 6.51 4.76 2.73
CA CYS A 145 6.00 6.03 2.21
C CYS A 145 6.80 6.53 1.01
N ALA A 146 8.14 6.46 1.07
CA ALA A 146 9.00 6.90 -0.03
C ALA A 146 8.77 6.05 -1.30
N ILE A 147 8.69 4.74 -1.17
CA ILE A 147 8.41 3.83 -2.30
C ILE A 147 7.02 4.12 -2.88
N PHE A 148 6.01 4.30 -2.03
CA PHE A 148 4.65 4.62 -2.47
C PHE A 148 4.59 5.95 -3.23
N LEU A 149 5.21 7.01 -2.70
CA LEU A 149 5.26 8.31 -3.34
C LEU A 149 6.04 8.28 -4.67
N ALA A 150 7.11 7.50 -4.75
CA ALA A 150 7.86 7.32 -6.00
C ALA A 150 7.02 6.60 -7.06
N ALA A 151 6.32 5.52 -6.70
CA ALA A 151 5.44 4.81 -7.61
C ALA A 151 4.27 5.67 -8.08
N TYR A 152 3.64 6.40 -7.16
CA TYR A 152 2.53 7.30 -7.47
C TYR A 152 2.95 8.48 -8.33
N GLY A 153 4.11 9.08 -8.04
CA GLY A 153 4.71 10.15 -8.87
C GLY A 153 5.09 9.65 -10.27
N GLY A 154 5.63 8.44 -10.38
CA GLY A 154 5.89 7.79 -11.67
C GLY A 154 4.62 7.59 -12.48
N TYR A 155 3.54 7.10 -11.86
CA TYR A 155 2.25 6.95 -12.51
C TYR A 155 1.68 8.30 -12.97
N PHE A 156 1.75 9.34 -12.14
CA PHE A 156 1.37 10.71 -12.51
C PHE A 156 2.14 11.20 -13.75
N LEU A 157 3.46 11.00 -13.77
CA LEU A 157 4.32 11.42 -14.87
C LEU A 157 3.94 10.72 -16.19
N VAL A 158 3.77 9.40 -16.16
CA VAL A 158 3.37 8.61 -17.34
C VAL A 158 2.02 9.09 -17.86
N THR A 159 1.04 9.26 -16.98
CA THR A 159 -0.32 9.73 -17.35
C THR A 159 -0.29 11.13 -17.93
N TYR A 160 0.54 12.02 -17.37
CA TYR A 160 0.74 13.37 -17.90
C TYR A 160 1.34 13.36 -19.30
N LEU A 161 2.38 12.56 -19.53
CA LEU A 161 3.02 12.45 -20.84
C LEU A 161 2.06 11.92 -21.91
N MET A 162 1.25 10.92 -21.55
CA MET A 162 0.22 10.38 -22.45
C MET A 162 -0.86 11.42 -22.77
N SER A 163 -1.36 12.13 -21.75
CA SER A 163 -2.37 13.18 -21.92
C SER A 163 -1.85 14.34 -22.77
N ALA A 164 -0.63 14.79 -22.53
CA ALA A 164 0.01 15.83 -23.31
C ALA A 164 0.22 15.43 -24.78
N GLY A 165 0.57 14.16 -25.03
CA GLY A 165 0.69 13.60 -26.39
C GLY A 165 -0.64 13.59 -27.14
N MET A 166 -1.73 13.19 -26.49
CA MET A 166 -3.06 13.17 -27.10
C MET A 166 -3.55 14.58 -27.44
N VAL A 167 -3.31 15.55 -26.56
CA VAL A 167 -3.67 16.96 -26.81
C VAL A 167 -2.85 17.53 -27.99
N GLN A 168 -1.55 17.21 -28.06
CA GLN A 168 -0.73 17.62 -29.21
C GLN A 168 -1.20 17.02 -30.53
N ALA A 169 -1.56 15.72 -30.53
CA ALA A 169 -2.11 15.09 -31.72
C ALA A 169 -3.43 15.75 -32.17
N ALA A 170 -4.30 16.11 -31.21
CA ALA A 170 -5.56 16.78 -31.49
C ALA A 170 -5.36 18.22 -32.07
N ILE A 171 -4.27 18.90 -31.67
CA ILE A 171 -3.93 20.22 -32.23
C ILE A 171 -3.23 20.10 -33.60
N ALA A 172 -2.38 19.08 -33.78
CA ALA A 172 -1.61 18.89 -35.03
C ALA A 172 -2.53 18.61 -36.26
N THR A 173 -3.67 17.98 -36.07
CA THR A 173 -4.68 17.77 -37.13
C THR A 173 -5.23 19.08 -37.70
N ARG A 174 -5.04 20.21 -37.02
CA ARG A 174 -5.43 21.55 -37.50
C ARG A 174 -4.60 22.02 -38.69
N TYR A 175 -3.35 21.62 -38.79
CA TYR A 175 -2.41 22.12 -39.82
C TYR A 175 -2.41 21.25 -41.09
N SER A 176 -3.23 20.19 -41.11
CA SER A 176 -3.34 19.26 -42.26
C SER A 176 -4.61 19.45 -43.08
N GLU A 177 -5.55 20.30 -42.68
CA GLU A 177 -6.72 20.76 -43.43
C GLU A 177 -6.52 22.22 -43.87
#